data_0ab3ccd043ae87872c097ce98c770e67
#
_entry.id   0ab3ccd043ae87872c097ce98c770e67
#
_cell.length_a   1.000
_cell.length_b   1.000
_cell.length_c   1.000
_cell.angle_alpha   90.00
_cell.angle_beta   90.00
_cell.angle_gamma   90.00
#
_symmetry.space_group_name_H-M   'P 1'
#
loop_
_entity.id
_entity.type
_entity.pdbx_description
1 polymer ?
#
loop_
_entity_poly.entity_id
_entity_poly.type
_entity_poly.pdbx_seq_one_letter_code
_entity_poly.pdbx_strand_id
1 'polypeptide(L)'
;MGVMLQAFYWDCPKIENREHQWWTYIKSKLPAIEQAGFTALWLPPANKAAGWKSMGYDPYDYYDLGEFDQKGGAPTWFGSKAELLDLIQSAHALGLQVYADLVFNHNSGGDAQELNPIDGQSRWTKFDPKSAKFTRDWKCFHPSQYETWDGATFGDMPDLCHRTPLVYTELINYARWLLEEIGFDGFRYDMVKGYGGWMVRSIQELRALRGSSSFKPYAVGECWDSERTIDDWLDEANAWSDNPVGAFDFPLRWRLRDLCDSYGFSLRDLTDRGVLMWDRSAQAVTFVENHDVVRDSPIINDKVLAYAFILTHEGYPCVFWQDYFNWDLAQPNNQRGIDALIKVHEQNAGGPTQVLYVNDDLYVMQRLGDGDHSGLIFVLNNRGTWNGTWIQTRWDNTRLVPAAWHGRDDSGVPEDKWTNESSWIDLWAPPRGYAVYVPA
;
A
#
# COMPACT_ATOMS: atom_id res chain seq x y z
N MET A 1 -4.45 13.45 -4.69
CA MET A 1 -3.76 12.29 -4.05
C MET A 1 -3.23 11.43 -5.17
N GLY A 2 -2.04 10.89 -5.08
CA GLY A 2 -1.47 10.05 -6.12
C GLY A 2 -1.87 8.58 -6.03
N VAL A 3 -1.17 7.73 -6.79
CA VAL A 3 -1.33 6.27 -6.78
C VAL A 3 0.00 5.62 -6.44
N MET A 4 0.01 4.73 -5.44
CA MET A 4 1.18 3.96 -5.04
C MET A 4 1.24 2.62 -5.79
N LEU A 5 2.43 2.20 -6.20
CA LEU A 5 2.70 0.85 -6.69
C LEU A 5 3.47 0.06 -5.65
N GLN A 6 2.95 -1.06 -5.16
CA GLN A 6 3.76 -2.06 -4.47
C GLN A 6 4.68 -2.73 -5.49
N ALA A 7 5.98 -2.38 -5.48
CA ALA A 7 6.93 -2.74 -6.52
C ALA A 7 7.61 -4.11 -6.28
N PHE A 8 6.91 -5.04 -5.70
CA PHE A 8 7.35 -6.41 -5.47
C PHE A 8 6.19 -7.36 -5.18
N TYR A 9 6.48 -8.66 -5.21
CA TYR A 9 5.62 -9.74 -4.77
C TYR A 9 6.47 -10.88 -4.21
N TRP A 10 5.87 -11.87 -3.54
CA TRP A 10 6.62 -12.92 -2.89
C TRP A 10 7.43 -13.76 -3.90
N ASP A 11 8.72 -13.97 -3.60
CA ASP A 11 9.69 -14.66 -4.47
C ASP A 11 9.94 -13.98 -5.84
N CYS A 12 9.60 -12.71 -6.00
CA CYS A 12 9.75 -11.97 -7.25
C CYS A 12 11.15 -12.05 -7.89
N PRO A 13 12.30 -11.99 -7.15
CA PRO A 13 13.60 -12.11 -7.80
C PRO A 13 13.82 -13.46 -8.46
N LYS A 14 13.31 -14.54 -7.86
CA LYS A 14 13.42 -15.89 -8.42
C LYS A 14 12.44 -16.10 -9.58
N ILE A 15 11.19 -15.69 -9.42
CA ILE A 15 10.14 -15.91 -10.43
C ILE A 15 10.48 -15.17 -11.73
N GLU A 16 11.00 -13.96 -11.63
CA GLU A 16 11.40 -13.14 -12.79
C GLU A 16 12.82 -13.46 -13.31
N ASN A 17 13.52 -14.42 -12.71
CA ASN A 17 14.95 -14.70 -12.98
C ASN A 17 15.82 -13.44 -12.80
N ARG A 18 15.59 -12.70 -11.72
CA ARG A 18 16.25 -11.43 -11.35
C ARG A 18 16.89 -11.50 -9.95
N GLU A 19 17.34 -12.67 -9.53
CA GLU A 19 18.04 -12.83 -8.26
C GLU A 19 19.23 -11.85 -8.22
N HIS A 20 19.29 -11.03 -7.16
CA HIS A 20 20.26 -9.95 -6.96
C HIS A 20 20.23 -8.83 -8.03
N GLN A 21 19.12 -8.69 -8.79
CA GLN A 21 18.94 -7.69 -9.85
C GLN A 21 17.56 -7.03 -9.79
N TRP A 22 16.83 -7.18 -8.71
CA TRP A 22 15.47 -6.66 -8.61
C TRP A 22 15.43 -5.13 -8.66
N TRP A 23 16.38 -4.47 -8.01
CA TRP A 23 16.52 -3.01 -8.08
C TRP A 23 16.71 -2.52 -9.51
N THR A 24 17.60 -3.13 -10.25
CA THR A 24 17.83 -2.82 -11.67
C THR A 24 16.60 -3.13 -12.53
N TYR A 25 15.87 -4.19 -12.21
CA TYR A 25 14.66 -4.55 -12.92
C TYR A 25 13.54 -3.51 -12.70
N ILE A 26 13.27 -3.11 -11.45
CA ILE A 26 12.32 -2.02 -11.16
C ILE A 26 12.74 -0.74 -11.89
N LYS A 27 14.03 -0.37 -11.84
CA LYS A 27 14.57 0.80 -12.53
C LYS A 27 14.22 0.79 -14.03
N SER A 28 14.32 -0.37 -14.69
CA SER A 28 13.98 -0.51 -16.10
C SER A 28 12.49 -0.27 -16.41
N LYS A 29 11.61 -0.37 -15.39
CA LYS A 29 10.17 -0.16 -15.51
C LYS A 29 9.73 1.27 -15.17
N LEU A 30 10.61 2.09 -14.56
CA LEU A 30 10.24 3.44 -14.11
C LEU A 30 9.58 4.31 -15.18
N PRO A 31 10.05 4.35 -16.45
CA PRO A 31 9.39 5.18 -17.47
C PRO A 31 7.93 4.77 -17.75
N ALA A 32 7.64 3.45 -17.71
CA ALA A 32 6.28 2.97 -17.89
C ALA A 32 5.41 3.25 -16.66
N ILE A 33 5.99 3.17 -15.46
CA ILE A 33 5.31 3.47 -14.19
C ILE A 33 4.92 4.96 -14.14
N GLU A 34 5.85 5.86 -14.46
CA GLU A 34 5.59 7.30 -14.50
C GLU A 34 4.55 7.65 -15.56
N GLN A 35 4.68 7.11 -16.79
CA GLN A 35 3.74 7.35 -17.88
C GLN A 35 2.31 6.87 -17.56
N ALA A 36 2.17 5.83 -16.76
CA ALA A 36 0.86 5.34 -16.30
C ALA A 36 0.19 6.28 -15.29
N GLY A 37 0.96 7.14 -14.60
CA GLY A 37 0.47 8.09 -13.62
C GLY A 37 0.68 7.66 -12.16
N PHE A 38 1.50 6.63 -11.89
CA PHE A 38 1.91 6.34 -10.52
C PHE A 38 2.75 7.49 -9.95
N THR A 39 2.61 7.72 -8.66
CA THR A 39 3.31 8.80 -7.96
C THR A 39 4.30 8.29 -6.90
N ALA A 40 4.20 7.04 -6.52
CA ALA A 40 5.07 6.44 -5.51
C ALA A 40 5.30 4.95 -5.72
N LEU A 41 6.45 4.47 -5.22
CA LEU A 41 6.82 3.06 -5.14
C LEU A 41 6.96 2.63 -3.68
N TRP A 42 6.34 1.53 -3.29
CA TRP A 42 6.65 0.81 -2.07
C TRP A 42 7.59 -0.34 -2.41
N LEU A 43 8.85 -0.26 -1.94
CA LEU A 43 9.89 -1.29 -2.12
C LEU A 43 9.85 -2.32 -0.98
N PRO A 44 10.30 -3.57 -1.22
CA PRO A 44 10.43 -4.56 -0.14
C PRO A 44 11.52 -4.15 0.87
N PRO A 45 11.59 -4.82 2.06
CA PRO A 45 12.62 -4.54 3.05
C PRO A 45 14.02 -4.63 2.41
N ALA A 46 14.76 -3.51 2.41
CA ALA A 46 16.03 -3.42 1.68
C ALA A 46 17.24 -3.89 2.48
N ASN A 47 17.08 -4.04 3.81
CA ASN A 47 18.16 -4.44 4.73
C ASN A 47 18.54 -5.92 4.60
N LYS A 48 19.73 -6.26 5.08
CA LYS A 48 20.21 -7.64 5.12
C LYS A 48 19.34 -8.49 6.05
N ALA A 49 18.84 -9.57 5.48
CA ALA A 49 18.04 -10.58 6.15
C ALA A 49 18.89 -11.74 6.71
N ALA A 50 18.26 -12.67 7.42
CA ALA A 50 18.89 -13.85 8.00
C ALA A 50 19.50 -14.80 6.95
N GLY A 51 19.01 -14.73 5.71
CA GLY A 51 19.48 -15.54 4.60
C GLY A 51 19.67 -14.76 3.30
N TRP A 52 20.54 -15.25 2.44
CA TRP A 52 20.85 -14.61 1.16
C TRP A 52 19.64 -14.51 0.20
N LYS A 53 18.76 -15.52 0.22
CA LYS A 53 17.55 -15.55 -0.62
C LYS A 53 16.33 -15.33 0.26
N SER A 54 16.24 -14.16 0.85
CA SER A 54 15.10 -13.76 1.68
C SER A 54 14.40 -12.53 1.13
N MET A 55 13.09 -12.50 1.30
CA MET A 55 12.26 -11.34 0.99
C MET A 55 12.45 -10.16 1.96
N GLY A 56 13.32 -10.31 3.00
CA GLY A 56 13.67 -9.24 3.93
C GLY A 56 12.85 -9.19 5.21
N TYR A 57 11.80 -10.01 5.34
CA TYR A 57 10.94 -10.06 6.54
C TYR A 57 11.51 -10.87 7.71
N ASP A 58 12.80 -11.16 7.66
CA ASP A 58 13.62 -11.78 8.69
C ASP A 58 14.90 -10.95 8.93
N PRO A 59 14.78 -9.69 9.39
CA PRO A 59 15.89 -8.72 9.40
C PRO A 59 17.03 -9.15 10.33
N TYR A 60 18.26 -9.02 9.81
CA TYR A 60 19.50 -9.29 10.55
C TYR A 60 20.33 -8.03 10.77
N ASP A 61 20.73 -7.33 9.72
CA ASP A 61 21.55 -6.11 9.78
C ASP A 61 20.82 -4.97 9.08
N TYR A 62 20.26 -4.07 9.86
CA TYR A 62 19.49 -2.93 9.36
C TYR A 62 20.32 -1.99 8.48
N TYR A 63 21.63 -1.84 8.75
CA TYR A 63 22.49 -0.91 8.05
C TYR A 63 23.28 -1.53 6.87
N ASP A 64 23.05 -2.81 6.57
CA ASP A 64 23.58 -3.48 5.39
C ASP A 64 22.47 -3.58 4.31
N LEU A 65 22.60 -2.78 3.27
CA LEU A 65 21.71 -2.79 2.10
C LEU A 65 22.29 -3.58 0.92
N GLY A 66 23.19 -4.53 1.19
CA GLY A 66 23.87 -5.35 0.18
C GLY A 66 25.32 -4.93 -0.06
N GLU A 67 26.02 -4.49 1.01
CA GLU A 67 27.44 -4.07 0.96
C GLU A 67 28.38 -5.08 1.62
N PHE A 68 27.92 -5.76 2.68
CA PHE A 68 28.75 -6.65 3.49
C PHE A 68 28.53 -8.12 3.13
N ASP A 69 29.61 -8.86 2.95
CA ASP A 69 29.56 -10.32 2.74
C ASP A 69 29.24 -11.04 4.05
N GLN A 70 27.93 -11.21 4.29
CA GLN A 70 27.37 -11.90 5.45
C GLN A 70 26.04 -12.59 5.09
N LYS A 71 25.64 -13.58 5.89
CA LYS A 71 24.40 -14.36 5.68
C LYS A 71 24.29 -15.00 4.28
N GLY A 72 25.43 -15.35 3.67
CA GLY A 72 25.52 -16.08 2.41
C GLY A 72 26.01 -15.27 1.20
N GLY A 73 26.18 -13.95 1.33
CA GLY A 73 26.71 -13.10 0.26
C GLY A 73 26.68 -11.62 0.55
N ALA A 74 27.30 -10.80 -0.32
CA ALA A 74 27.30 -9.35 -0.16
C ALA A 74 25.97 -8.72 -0.60
N PRO A 75 25.39 -8.97 -1.80
CA PRO A 75 24.11 -8.37 -2.16
C PRO A 75 22.95 -8.95 -1.32
N THR A 76 21.87 -8.21 -1.17
CA THR A 76 20.58 -8.77 -0.75
C THR A 76 19.98 -9.57 -1.91
N TRP A 77 18.85 -10.26 -1.70
CA TRP A 77 18.19 -10.96 -2.81
C TRP A 77 17.73 -10.00 -3.91
N PHE A 78 17.52 -8.75 -3.55
CA PHE A 78 17.07 -7.69 -4.47
C PHE A 78 18.22 -7.01 -5.21
N GLY A 79 19.43 -6.99 -4.67
CA GLY A 79 20.60 -6.35 -5.28
C GLY A 79 21.55 -5.73 -4.27
N SER A 80 22.48 -4.94 -4.77
CA SER A 80 23.44 -4.16 -4.00
C SER A 80 22.87 -2.82 -3.56
N LYS A 81 23.48 -2.19 -2.55
CA LYS A 81 23.17 -0.81 -2.14
C LYS A 81 23.36 0.18 -3.28
N ALA A 82 24.40 0.03 -4.10
CA ALA A 82 24.64 0.93 -5.23
C ALA A 82 23.47 0.90 -6.23
N GLU A 83 22.91 -0.27 -6.53
CA GLU A 83 21.75 -0.43 -7.41
C GLU A 83 20.47 0.15 -6.77
N LEU A 84 20.29 0.01 -5.46
CA LEU A 84 19.18 0.63 -4.75
C LEU A 84 19.24 2.17 -4.80
N LEU A 85 20.42 2.75 -4.54
CA LEU A 85 20.61 4.20 -4.62
C LEU A 85 20.37 4.73 -6.04
N ASP A 86 20.82 4.01 -7.06
CA ASP A 86 20.60 4.34 -8.47
C ASP A 86 19.11 4.23 -8.86
N LEU A 87 18.38 3.24 -8.32
CA LEU A 87 16.93 3.14 -8.48
C LEU A 87 16.22 4.36 -7.85
N ILE A 88 16.51 4.68 -6.59
CA ILE A 88 15.88 5.80 -5.86
C ILE A 88 16.15 7.13 -6.59
N GLN A 89 17.40 7.39 -6.99
CA GLN A 89 17.76 8.58 -7.73
C GLN A 89 17.01 8.67 -9.07
N SER A 90 16.88 7.55 -9.78
CA SER A 90 16.15 7.48 -11.05
C SER A 90 14.66 7.70 -10.89
N ALA A 91 14.06 7.18 -9.80
CA ALA A 91 12.66 7.41 -9.46
C ALA A 91 12.39 8.90 -9.16
N HIS A 92 13.26 9.53 -8.36
CA HIS A 92 13.17 10.96 -8.06
C HIS A 92 13.31 11.84 -9.30
N ALA A 93 14.17 11.46 -10.25
CA ALA A 93 14.32 12.20 -11.51
C ALA A 93 13.04 12.19 -12.37
N LEU A 94 12.13 11.23 -12.13
CA LEU A 94 10.81 11.12 -12.74
C LEU A 94 9.67 11.66 -11.84
N GLY A 95 10.00 12.25 -10.69
CA GLY A 95 9.00 12.76 -9.75
C GLY A 95 8.31 11.70 -8.88
N LEU A 96 8.80 10.45 -8.91
CA LEU A 96 8.25 9.36 -8.12
C LEU A 96 8.84 9.37 -6.70
N GLN A 97 7.98 9.24 -5.69
CA GLN A 97 8.40 8.99 -4.31
C GLN A 97 8.76 7.51 -4.12
N VAL A 98 9.61 7.21 -3.13
CA VAL A 98 10.04 5.84 -2.83
C VAL A 98 9.91 5.58 -1.33
N TYR A 99 9.14 4.55 -0.96
CA TYR A 99 8.87 4.18 0.42
C TYR A 99 9.57 2.88 0.79
N ALA A 100 10.26 2.88 1.95
CA ALA A 100 10.90 1.70 2.51
C ALA A 100 9.93 0.87 3.33
N ASP A 101 10.06 -0.46 3.26
CA ASP A 101 9.37 -1.39 4.15
C ASP A 101 10.21 -1.59 5.42
N LEU A 102 9.62 -1.32 6.59
CA LEU A 102 10.27 -1.38 7.90
C LEU A 102 9.74 -2.55 8.72
N VAL A 103 10.58 -3.56 8.92
CA VAL A 103 10.28 -4.71 9.78
C VAL A 103 10.88 -4.47 11.16
N PHE A 104 10.09 -3.94 12.08
CA PHE A 104 10.53 -3.52 13.40
C PHE A 104 10.06 -4.43 14.54
N ASN A 105 9.12 -5.32 14.28
CA ASN A 105 8.60 -6.22 15.30
C ASN A 105 9.64 -7.22 15.80
N HIS A 106 10.40 -7.84 14.91
CA HIS A 106 11.26 -8.97 15.21
C HIS A 106 12.58 -8.95 14.43
N ASN A 107 13.51 -9.82 14.85
CA ASN A 107 14.74 -10.10 14.11
C ASN A 107 14.92 -11.61 13.89
N SER A 108 15.81 -11.99 12.97
CA SER A 108 16.13 -13.38 12.70
C SER A 108 17.61 -13.58 12.34
N GLY A 109 18.09 -14.81 12.42
CA GLY A 109 19.45 -15.16 12.02
C GLY A 109 20.53 -14.75 13.03
N GLY A 110 20.22 -14.64 14.32
CA GLY A 110 21.20 -14.34 15.37
C GLY A 110 22.44 -15.23 15.30
N ASP A 111 23.61 -14.71 15.70
CA ASP A 111 24.91 -15.37 15.58
C ASP A 111 25.17 -16.40 16.68
N ALA A 112 24.50 -16.25 17.84
CA ALA A 112 24.56 -17.19 18.95
C ALA A 112 23.27 -17.16 19.78
N GLN A 113 23.04 -18.27 20.50
CA GLN A 113 22.02 -18.32 21.56
C GLN A 113 22.53 -17.68 22.84
N GLU A 114 21.64 -16.97 23.50
CA GLU A 114 21.87 -16.40 24.83
C GLU A 114 20.75 -16.82 25.79
N LEU A 115 21.13 -17.09 27.04
CA LEU A 115 20.16 -17.33 28.11
C LEU A 115 19.55 -15.98 28.54
N ASN A 116 18.24 -15.84 28.44
CA ASN A 116 17.55 -14.71 29.04
C ASN A 116 17.31 -15.00 30.53
N PRO A 117 17.92 -14.24 31.44
CA PRO A 117 17.80 -14.53 32.87
C PRO A 117 16.44 -14.21 33.49
N ILE A 118 15.56 -13.50 32.72
CA ILE A 118 14.23 -13.12 33.19
C ILE A 118 13.27 -14.32 33.17
N ASP A 119 13.34 -15.14 32.13
CA ASP A 119 12.46 -16.31 31.96
C ASP A 119 13.21 -17.65 31.88
N GLY A 120 14.55 -17.63 31.89
CA GLY A 120 15.37 -18.82 31.83
C GLY A 120 15.40 -19.53 30.46
N GLN A 121 14.91 -18.88 29.42
CA GLN A 121 14.90 -19.45 28.06
C GLN A 121 16.12 -19.00 27.24
N SER A 122 16.64 -19.90 26.40
CA SER A 122 17.70 -19.58 25.44
C SER A 122 17.10 -19.27 24.07
N ARG A 123 17.50 -18.13 23.48
CA ARG A 123 17.06 -17.66 22.16
C ARG A 123 18.22 -17.18 21.32
N TRP A 124 18.05 -17.14 20.00
CA TRP A 124 19.03 -16.61 19.05
C TRP A 124 19.02 -15.07 19.05
N THR A 125 19.55 -14.47 20.12
CA THR A 125 19.48 -13.03 20.41
C THR A 125 20.80 -12.30 20.31
N LYS A 126 21.91 -13.00 20.07
CA LYS A 126 23.19 -12.37 19.80
C LYS A 126 23.30 -11.96 18.33
N PHE A 127 23.46 -10.66 18.07
CA PHE A 127 23.64 -10.10 16.73
C PHE A 127 24.89 -9.24 16.71
N ASP A 128 25.90 -9.66 15.95
CA ASP A 128 27.16 -8.96 15.71
C ASP A 128 27.27 -8.61 14.21
N PRO A 129 26.46 -7.68 13.70
CA PRO A 129 26.37 -7.37 12.27
C PRO A 129 27.65 -6.75 11.73
N LYS A 130 28.01 -7.05 10.46
CA LYS A 130 29.22 -6.52 9.84
C LYS A 130 29.20 -5.01 9.58
N SER A 131 28.03 -4.39 9.55
CA SER A 131 27.92 -2.92 9.56
C SER A 131 28.49 -2.29 10.83
N ALA A 132 28.72 -3.09 11.89
CA ALA A 132 29.09 -2.67 13.23
C ALA A 132 28.14 -1.64 13.88
N LYS A 133 26.92 -1.53 13.34
CA LYS A 133 25.85 -0.69 13.89
C LYS A 133 24.75 -1.58 14.47
N PHE A 134 24.07 -1.09 15.51
CA PHE A 134 22.97 -1.77 16.18
C PHE A 134 23.28 -3.24 16.52
N THR A 135 24.41 -3.47 17.22
CA THR A 135 24.70 -4.76 17.87
C THR A 135 23.66 -5.02 18.95
N ARG A 136 23.10 -6.25 18.98
CA ARG A 136 22.03 -6.64 19.90
C ARG A 136 22.41 -7.86 20.71
N ASP A 137 21.93 -7.89 21.95
CA ASP A 137 21.97 -9.04 22.87
C ASP A 137 20.56 -9.32 23.40
N TRP A 138 20.40 -10.32 24.27
CA TRP A 138 19.12 -10.71 24.84
C TRP A 138 18.31 -9.56 25.47
N LYS A 139 18.98 -8.48 25.93
CA LYS A 139 18.31 -7.31 26.54
C LYS A 139 17.49 -6.50 25.56
N CYS A 140 17.73 -6.66 24.27
CA CYS A 140 16.99 -5.99 23.21
C CYS A 140 15.65 -6.65 22.89
N PHE A 141 15.38 -7.84 23.44
CA PHE A 141 14.26 -8.68 23.08
C PHE A 141 13.37 -9.01 24.27
N HIS A 142 12.09 -9.31 24.00
CA HIS A 142 11.16 -9.76 25.04
C HIS A 142 11.46 -11.17 25.53
N PRO A 143 11.24 -11.45 26.83
CA PRO A 143 10.97 -10.46 27.88
C PRO A 143 12.23 -9.66 28.23
N SER A 144 12.08 -8.36 28.45
CA SER A 144 13.17 -7.47 28.87
C SER A 144 12.88 -6.86 30.25
N GLN A 145 13.91 -6.23 30.86
CA GLN A 145 13.73 -5.50 32.12
C GLN A 145 12.82 -4.26 32.01
N TYR A 146 12.56 -3.79 30.77
CA TYR A 146 11.75 -2.61 30.50
C TYR A 146 10.29 -2.97 30.22
N GLU A 147 10.07 -4.14 29.63
CA GLU A 147 8.74 -4.63 29.26
C GLU A 147 8.81 -6.15 29.06
N THR A 148 7.80 -6.87 29.53
CA THR A 148 7.75 -8.34 29.36
C THR A 148 7.05 -8.74 28.08
N TRP A 149 6.19 -7.87 27.56
CA TRP A 149 5.32 -8.14 26.41
C TRP A 149 4.70 -6.85 25.89
N ASP A 150 4.61 -6.62 24.59
CA ASP A 150 4.01 -5.43 24.00
C ASP A 150 2.99 -5.68 22.87
N GLY A 151 2.92 -6.89 22.31
CA GLY A 151 1.97 -7.16 21.25
C GLY A 151 2.07 -8.57 20.68
N ALA A 152 1.86 -8.70 19.37
CA ALA A 152 1.90 -9.99 18.68
C ALA A 152 3.33 -10.37 18.29
N THR A 153 3.74 -11.61 18.57
CA THR A 153 5.01 -12.18 18.09
C THR A 153 4.86 -12.72 16.66
N PHE A 154 5.97 -12.80 15.94
CA PHE A 154 6.04 -13.43 14.63
C PHE A 154 6.77 -14.78 14.71
N GLY A 155 6.00 -15.86 14.89
CA GLY A 155 6.55 -17.20 15.06
C GLY A 155 7.56 -17.29 16.21
N ASP A 156 8.69 -17.99 15.98
CA ASP A 156 9.77 -18.16 16.96
C ASP A 156 10.88 -17.10 16.82
N MET A 157 10.68 -16.06 15.99
CA MET A 157 11.67 -15.00 15.82
C MET A 157 11.78 -14.14 17.08
N PRO A 158 13.00 -13.76 17.51
CA PRO A 158 13.19 -12.87 18.65
C PRO A 158 12.45 -11.55 18.46
N ASP A 159 11.56 -11.25 19.38
CA ASP A 159 10.65 -10.11 19.41
C ASP A 159 11.34 -8.91 20.06
N LEU A 160 11.45 -7.79 19.34
CA LEU A 160 12.16 -6.59 19.79
C LEU A 160 11.39 -5.85 20.88
N CYS A 161 12.05 -5.54 21.98
CA CYS A 161 11.48 -4.70 23.04
C CYS A 161 11.76 -3.21 22.73
N HIS A 162 10.77 -2.51 22.22
CA HIS A 162 10.87 -1.10 21.83
C HIS A 162 11.07 -0.15 23.01
N ARG A 163 10.75 -0.58 24.25
CA ARG A 163 11.04 0.17 25.49
C ARG A 163 12.51 0.11 25.90
N THR A 164 13.30 -0.82 25.33
CA THR A 164 14.74 -0.85 25.58
C THR A 164 15.38 0.38 24.92
N PRO A 165 16.10 1.25 25.68
CA PRO A 165 16.61 2.52 25.14
C PRO A 165 17.50 2.37 23.90
N LEU A 166 18.31 1.28 23.84
CA LEU A 166 19.12 0.99 22.66
C LEU A 166 18.25 0.71 21.43
N VAL A 167 17.22 -0.15 21.56
CA VAL A 167 16.31 -0.49 20.46
C VAL A 167 15.58 0.75 19.99
N TYR A 168 14.96 1.51 20.90
CA TYR A 168 14.27 2.75 20.58
C TYR A 168 15.16 3.73 19.80
N THR A 169 16.38 3.98 20.32
CA THR A 169 17.30 4.94 19.72
C THR A 169 17.76 4.49 18.33
N GLU A 170 18.13 3.20 18.20
CA GLU A 170 18.68 2.69 16.94
C GLU A 170 17.64 2.55 15.84
N LEU A 171 16.39 2.22 16.15
CA LEU A 171 15.32 2.20 15.14
C LEU A 171 15.00 3.61 14.63
N ILE A 172 15.03 4.62 15.50
CA ILE A 172 14.90 6.04 15.07
C ILE A 172 16.10 6.47 14.22
N ASN A 173 17.32 6.13 14.63
CA ASN A 173 18.53 6.44 13.87
C ASN A 173 18.51 5.77 12.50
N TYR A 174 18.09 4.51 12.43
CA TYR A 174 17.92 3.79 11.17
C TYR A 174 16.89 4.45 10.24
N ALA A 175 15.73 4.80 10.76
CA ALA A 175 14.71 5.51 9.99
C ALA A 175 15.23 6.85 9.46
N ARG A 176 15.92 7.64 10.30
CA ARG A 176 16.55 8.89 9.87
C ARG A 176 17.60 8.65 8.77
N TRP A 177 18.45 7.64 8.93
CA TRP A 177 19.46 7.29 7.95
C TRP A 177 18.87 6.91 6.59
N LEU A 178 17.75 6.15 6.58
CA LEU A 178 17.03 5.83 5.35
C LEU A 178 16.48 7.07 4.64
N LEU A 179 15.99 8.06 5.39
CA LEU A 179 15.47 9.30 4.81
C LEU A 179 16.58 10.23 4.31
N GLU A 180 17.63 10.44 5.11
CA GLU A 180 18.63 11.50 4.87
C GLU A 180 19.80 11.02 4.01
N GLU A 181 20.26 9.78 4.18
CA GLU A 181 21.43 9.26 3.48
C GLU A 181 21.09 8.33 2.32
N ILE A 182 20.07 7.49 2.47
CA ILE A 182 19.64 6.57 1.40
C ILE A 182 18.68 7.25 0.44
N GLY A 183 17.82 8.13 0.94
CA GLY A 183 16.96 8.97 0.12
C GLY A 183 15.50 8.50 0.01
N PHE A 184 15.02 7.61 0.88
CA PHE A 184 13.60 7.28 0.92
C PHE A 184 12.74 8.49 1.32
N ASP A 185 11.48 8.51 0.86
CA ASP A 185 10.52 9.59 1.12
C ASP A 185 9.54 9.24 2.24
N GLY A 186 9.52 7.99 2.66
CA GLY A 186 8.58 7.52 3.67
C GLY A 186 8.68 6.02 3.92
N PHE A 187 7.68 5.48 4.64
CA PHE A 187 7.73 4.15 5.20
C PHE A 187 6.41 3.39 5.07
N ARG A 188 6.51 2.09 4.85
CA ARG A 188 5.49 1.12 5.24
C ARG A 188 5.99 0.40 6.49
N TYR A 189 5.22 0.42 7.55
CA TYR A 189 5.50 -0.30 8.79
C TYR A 189 4.85 -1.67 8.77
N ASP A 190 5.70 -2.70 8.83
CA ASP A 190 5.31 -4.10 8.89
C ASP A 190 4.71 -4.47 10.24
N MET A 191 3.66 -5.29 10.25
CA MET A 191 3.09 -5.95 11.43
C MET A 191 2.95 -5.04 12.66
N VAL A 192 2.33 -3.86 12.49
CA VAL A 192 2.22 -2.87 13.59
C VAL A 192 1.39 -3.32 14.79
N LYS A 193 0.74 -4.47 14.72
CA LYS A 193 0.10 -5.12 15.88
C LYS A 193 1.11 -5.68 16.90
N GLY A 194 2.35 -5.83 16.50
CA GLY A 194 3.41 -6.38 17.34
C GLY A 194 4.07 -5.35 18.23
N TYR A 195 3.79 -4.05 18.05
CA TYR A 195 4.38 -2.99 18.88
C TYR A 195 3.47 -1.75 18.93
N GLY A 196 3.67 -0.91 19.96
CA GLY A 196 2.79 0.25 20.17
C GLY A 196 2.91 1.34 19.10
N GLY A 197 1.79 1.96 18.76
CA GLY A 197 1.69 3.08 17.81
C GLY A 197 2.56 4.28 18.20
N TRP A 198 2.88 4.43 19.51
CA TRP A 198 3.81 5.43 20.03
C TRP A 198 5.21 5.36 19.39
N MET A 199 5.68 4.16 19.02
CA MET A 199 6.98 3.99 18.35
C MET A 199 6.93 4.57 16.94
N VAL A 200 5.88 4.27 16.18
CA VAL A 200 5.64 4.84 14.86
C VAL A 200 5.55 6.36 14.94
N ARG A 201 4.79 6.91 15.88
CA ARG A 201 4.70 8.36 16.12
C ARG A 201 6.07 8.98 16.33
N SER A 202 6.93 8.37 17.14
CA SER A 202 8.29 8.89 17.40
C SER A 202 9.13 9.04 16.13
N ILE A 203 8.91 8.17 15.14
CA ILE A 203 9.56 8.24 13.83
C ILE A 203 8.88 9.30 12.96
N GLN A 204 7.55 9.39 12.99
CA GLN A 204 6.81 10.37 12.19
C GLN A 204 7.06 11.83 12.65
N GLU A 205 7.51 12.03 13.87
CA GLU A 205 7.96 13.33 14.37
C GLU A 205 9.32 13.77 13.78
N LEU A 206 10.05 12.88 13.09
CA LEU A 206 11.30 13.24 12.44
C LEU A 206 11.09 14.35 11.41
N ARG A 207 12.04 15.29 11.41
CA ARG A 207 12.23 16.27 10.35
C ARG A 207 13.48 15.86 9.61
N ALA A 208 13.30 15.11 8.53
CA ALA A 208 14.40 14.67 7.70
C ALA A 208 14.91 15.79 6.79
N LEU A 209 16.18 15.80 6.48
CA LEU A 209 16.83 16.76 5.62
C LEU A 209 17.16 16.15 4.26
N ARG A 210 16.81 16.85 3.18
CA ARG A 210 17.28 16.54 1.83
C ARG A 210 17.91 17.80 1.24
N GLY A 211 19.25 17.83 1.23
CA GLY A 211 19.98 19.07 0.96
C GLY A 211 19.69 20.12 2.02
N SER A 212 19.16 21.28 1.60
CA SER A 212 18.79 22.39 2.51
C SER A 212 17.29 22.37 2.90
N SER A 213 16.50 21.45 2.37
CA SER A 213 15.06 21.38 2.61
C SER A 213 14.73 20.33 3.64
N SER A 214 13.85 20.67 4.59
CA SER A 214 13.29 19.69 5.52
C SER A 214 11.96 19.17 5.02
N PHE A 215 11.68 17.89 5.26
CA PHE A 215 10.41 17.25 4.92
C PHE A 215 9.97 16.28 6.02
N LYS A 216 8.69 15.94 6.01
CA LYS A 216 8.08 14.92 6.87
C LYS A 216 7.92 13.64 6.06
N PRO A 217 8.30 12.46 6.59
CA PRO A 217 8.13 11.23 5.86
C PRO A 217 6.63 10.87 5.69
N TYR A 218 6.27 10.36 4.53
CA TYR A 218 5.00 9.64 4.37
C TYR A 218 5.02 8.34 5.19
N ALA A 219 3.86 7.86 5.63
CA ALA A 219 3.79 6.57 6.28
C ALA A 219 2.45 5.85 6.17
N VAL A 220 2.53 4.53 6.12
CA VAL A 220 1.40 3.61 6.20
C VAL A 220 1.75 2.41 7.08
N GLY A 221 0.83 2.01 7.98
CA GLY A 221 0.98 0.83 8.83
C GLY A 221 0.19 -0.36 8.31
N GLU A 222 0.78 -1.55 8.41
CA GLU A 222 0.09 -2.81 8.20
C GLU A 222 -0.52 -3.29 9.52
N CYS A 223 -1.79 -2.97 9.74
CA CYS A 223 -2.59 -3.50 10.82
C CYS A 223 -3.64 -4.47 10.23
N TRP A 224 -3.25 -5.73 10.01
CA TRP A 224 -4.14 -6.73 9.42
C TRP A 224 -5.15 -7.23 10.45
N ASP A 225 -6.23 -6.46 10.61
CA ASP A 225 -7.27 -6.71 11.61
C ASP A 225 -8.60 -6.03 11.24
N SER A 226 -9.56 -6.07 12.17
CA SER A 226 -10.82 -5.36 12.09
C SER A 226 -10.61 -3.84 12.08
N GLU A 227 -11.59 -3.12 11.55
CA GLU A 227 -11.57 -1.64 11.53
C GLU A 227 -11.32 -1.06 12.93
N ARG A 228 -11.96 -1.59 13.96
CA ARG A 228 -11.79 -1.11 15.33
C ARG A 228 -10.34 -1.23 15.81
N THR A 229 -9.66 -2.36 15.55
CA THR A 229 -8.25 -2.53 15.93
C THR A 229 -7.36 -1.55 15.18
N ILE A 230 -7.66 -1.31 13.90
CA ILE A 230 -6.93 -0.33 13.08
C ILE A 230 -7.16 1.08 13.61
N ASP A 231 -8.39 1.43 13.99
CA ASP A 231 -8.72 2.73 14.58
C ASP A 231 -8.00 2.99 15.90
N ASP A 232 -8.02 2.00 16.81
CA ASP A 232 -7.31 2.10 18.09
C ASP A 232 -5.80 2.31 17.88
N TRP A 233 -5.21 1.62 16.90
CA TRP A 233 -3.80 1.79 16.54
C TRP A 233 -3.53 3.17 15.92
N LEU A 234 -4.38 3.63 14.98
CA LEU A 234 -4.26 4.95 14.36
C LEU A 234 -4.39 6.07 15.39
N ASP A 235 -5.27 5.94 16.38
CA ASP A 235 -5.44 6.92 17.45
C ASP A 235 -4.19 7.02 18.31
N GLU A 236 -3.54 5.91 18.63
CA GLU A 236 -2.26 5.92 19.35
C GLU A 236 -1.12 6.50 18.50
N ALA A 237 -0.98 6.02 17.25
CA ALA A 237 0.10 6.43 16.37
C ALA A 237 0.01 7.91 15.98
N ASN A 238 -1.20 8.46 15.93
CA ASN A 238 -1.44 9.85 15.51
C ASN A 238 -1.70 10.81 16.68
N ALA A 239 -1.65 10.33 17.92
CA ALA A 239 -1.90 11.17 19.09
C ALA A 239 -0.96 12.38 19.11
N TRP A 240 -1.52 13.59 18.96
CA TRP A 240 -0.79 14.87 18.94
C TRP A 240 0.21 15.04 17.78
N SER A 241 0.17 14.15 16.76
CA SER A 241 1.06 14.24 15.60
C SER A 241 0.61 15.31 14.61
N ASP A 242 1.57 16.07 14.09
CA ASP A 242 1.37 16.96 12.96
C ASP A 242 1.75 16.32 11.61
N ASN A 243 2.09 15.03 11.64
CA ASN A 243 2.39 14.18 10.48
C ASN A 243 1.70 12.81 10.65
N PRO A 244 0.40 12.73 10.38
CA PRO A 244 -0.36 11.51 10.64
C PRO A 244 0.08 10.36 9.71
N VAL A 245 0.14 9.15 10.27
CA VAL A 245 0.30 7.89 9.54
C VAL A 245 -1.07 7.38 9.10
N GLY A 246 -1.11 6.75 7.91
CA GLY A 246 -2.26 5.99 7.43
C GLY A 246 -2.17 4.51 7.77
N ALA A 247 -3.20 3.75 7.42
CA ALA A 247 -3.20 2.31 7.49
C ALA A 247 -3.81 1.68 6.23
N PHE A 248 -3.37 0.46 5.89
CA PHE A 248 -4.02 -0.33 4.86
C PHE A 248 -5.45 -0.70 5.29
N ASP A 249 -6.42 -0.44 4.40
CA ASP A 249 -7.84 -0.70 4.65
C ASP A 249 -8.17 -2.18 4.40
N PHE A 250 -7.77 -3.06 5.31
CA PHE A 250 -8.06 -4.49 5.25
C PHE A 250 -9.57 -4.80 5.26
N PRO A 251 -10.40 -4.13 6.08
CA PRO A 251 -11.85 -4.31 6.02
C PRO A 251 -12.44 -4.05 4.63
N LEU A 252 -12.02 -2.97 3.96
CA LEU A 252 -12.45 -2.69 2.59
C LEU A 252 -11.96 -3.79 1.63
N ARG A 253 -10.72 -4.22 1.75
CA ARG A 253 -10.16 -5.29 0.91
C ARG A 253 -10.97 -6.60 1.02
N TRP A 254 -11.41 -6.97 2.22
CA TRP A 254 -12.25 -8.16 2.39
C TRP A 254 -13.60 -7.98 1.70
N ARG A 255 -14.21 -6.81 1.84
CA ARG A 255 -15.48 -6.48 1.17
C ARG A 255 -15.34 -6.48 -0.35
N LEU A 256 -14.23 -5.98 -0.88
CA LEU A 256 -13.94 -6.02 -2.32
C LEU A 256 -13.70 -7.45 -2.83
N ARG A 257 -13.09 -8.33 -2.02
CA ARG A 257 -13.02 -9.75 -2.36
C ARG A 257 -14.41 -10.37 -2.48
N ASP A 258 -15.29 -10.08 -1.53
CA ASP A 258 -16.65 -10.61 -1.55
C ASP A 258 -17.44 -10.03 -2.74
N LEU A 259 -17.26 -8.76 -3.09
CA LEU A 259 -17.80 -8.19 -4.33
C LEU A 259 -17.36 -9.00 -5.57
N CYS A 260 -16.08 -9.34 -5.64
CA CYS A 260 -15.50 -9.99 -6.83
C CYS A 260 -15.83 -11.49 -6.92
N ASP A 261 -15.76 -12.21 -5.79
CA ASP A 261 -15.76 -13.67 -5.76
C ASP A 261 -17.05 -14.29 -5.21
N SER A 262 -17.90 -13.54 -4.49
CA SER A 262 -19.10 -14.08 -3.87
C SER A 262 -20.35 -13.92 -4.74
N TYR A 263 -20.98 -15.04 -5.08
CA TYR A 263 -22.27 -14.99 -5.77
C TYR A 263 -23.37 -14.34 -4.89
N GLY A 264 -24.08 -13.39 -5.44
CA GLY A 264 -25.18 -12.71 -4.73
C GLY A 264 -24.73 -11.63 -3.74
N PHE A 265 -23.48 -11.17 -3.83
CA PHE A 265 -23.03 -10.00 -3.06
C PHE A 265 -23.94 -8.79 -3.35
N SER A 266 -24.46 -8.15 -2.31
CA SER A 266 -25.26 -6.95 -2.43
C SER A 266 -24.39 -5.71 -2.55
N LEU A 267 -24.59 -4.88 -3.58
CA LEU A 267 -23.84 -3.63 -3.72
C LEU A 267 -24.18 -2.60 -2.63
N ARG A 268 -25.25 -2.82 -1.84
CA ARG A 268 -25.54 -2.02 -0.63
C ARG A 268 -24.40 -2.13 0.39
N ASP A 269 -23.79 -3.30 0.51
CA ASP A 269 -22.71 -3.55 1.47
C ASP A 269 -21.48 -2.68 1.21
N LEU A 270 -21.32 -2.14 -0.01
CA LEU A 270 -20.26 -1.18 -0.32
C LEU A 270 -20.42 0.17 0.38
N THR A 271 -21.63 0.50 0.83
CA THR A 271 -21.94 1.75 1.56
C THR A 271 -21.89 1.60 3.07
N ASP A 272 -21.73 0.38 3.58
CA ASP A 272 -21.69 0.14 5.01
C ASP A 272 -20.41 0.73 5.64
N ARG A 273 -20.59 1.28 6.84
CA ARG A 273 -19.49 1.73 7.69
C ARG A 273 -18.63 0.54 8.13
N GLY A 274 -17.54 0.77 8.81
CA GLY A 274 -16.62 -0.26 9.26
C GLY A 274 -15.51 -0.55 8.25
N VAL A 275 -15.17 0.45 7.43
CA VAL A 275 -13.98 0.51 6.59
C VAL A 275 -13.35 1.89 6.69
N LEU A 276 -12.03 1.98 6.66
CA LEU A 276 -11.32 3.25 6.85
C LEU A 276 -11.67 4.27 5.77
N MET A 277 -11.90 3.84 4.55
CA MET A 277 -12.24 4.71 3.43
C MET A 277 -13.46 5.61 3.73
N TRP A 278 -14.46 5.11 4.45
CA TRP A 278 -15.64 5.89 4.81
C TRP A 278 -15.47 6.73 6.07
N ASP A 279 -14.70 6.24 7.03
CA ASP A 279 -14.64 6.85 8.35
C ASP A 279 -13.36 7.69 8.57
N ARG A 280 -12.27 7.34 7.87
CA ARG A 280 -10.96 8.01 7.95
C ARG A 280 -10.28 8.11 6.57
N SER A 281 -10.99 8.60 5.56
CA SER A 281 -10.53 8.60 4.17
C SER A 281 -9.11 9.18 3.97
N ALA A 282 -8.74 10.21 4.72
CA ALA A 282 -7.41 10.82 4.66
C ALA A 282 -6.27 9.91 5.19
N GLN A 283 -6.61 8.89 5.96
CA GLN A 283 -5.67 7.92 6.54
C GLN A 283 -5.80 6.52 5.91
N ALA A 284 -6.81 6.32 5.05
CA ALA A 284 -7.05 5.04 4.40
C ALA A 284 -6.10 4.84 3.21
N VAL A 285 -5.30 3.78 3.25
CA VAL A 285 -4.57 3.27 2.08
C VAL A 285 -5.36 2.09 1.53
N THR A 286 -6.05 2.31 0.43
CA THR A 286 -6.91 1.31 -0.18
C THR A 286 -6.11 0.40 -1.10
N PHE A 287 -6.41 -0.89 -1.12
CA PHE A 287 -5.69 -1.87 -1.93
C PHE A 287 -6.56 -3.06 -2.31
N VAL A 288 -6.18 -3.78 -3.34
CA VAL A 288 -6.86 -4.98 -3.84
C VAL A 288 -6.08 -6.23 -3.46
N GLU A 289 -4.80 -6.26 -3.78
CA GLU A 289 -3.88 -7.33 -3.40
C GLU A 289 -2.59 -6.76 -2.82
N ASN A 290 -1.88 -7.59 -2.05
CA ASN A 290 -0.48 -7.40 -1.68
C ASN A 290 0.24 -8.76 -1.69
N HIS A 291 1.52 -8.76 -1.35
CA HIS A 291 2.38 -9.94 -1.36
C HIS A 291 1.95 -11.06 -0.39
N ASP A 292 1.12 -10.76 0.59
CA ASP A 292 0.59 -11.73 1.57
C ASP A 292 -0.84 -12.17 1.23
N VAL A 293 -1.79 -11.25 1.08
CA VAL A 293 -3.19 -11.62 0.84
C VAL A 293 -3.36 -12.40 -0.46
N VAL A 294 -2.51 -12.18 -1.46
CA VAL A 294 -2.51 -12.95 -2.71
C VAL A 294 -2.14 -14.43 -2.49
N ARG A 295 -1.46 -14.75 -1.40
CA ARG A 295 -1.09 -16.12 -1.03
C ARG A 295 -2.13 -16.78 -0.12
N ASP A 296 -2.75 -15.98 0.75
CA ASP A 296 -3.68 -16.48 1.77
C ASP A 296 -5.14 -16.51 1.32
N SER A 297 -5.58 -15.43 0.67
CA SER A 297 -6.98 -15.25 0.27
C SER A 297 -7.10 -14.36 -0.97
N PRO A 298 -6.55 -14.80 -2.13
CA PRO A 298 -6.55 -13.99 -3.35
C PRO A 298 -7.97 -13.69 -3.83
N ILE A 299 -8.12 -12.59 -4.55
CA ILE A 299 -9.29 -12.33 -5.39
C ILE A 299 -9.07 -13.06 -6.72
N ILE A 300 -10.01 -13.94 -7.07
CA ILE A 300 -9.87 -14.81 -8.23
C ILE A 300 -10.62 -14.27 -9.45
N ASN A 301 -11.81 -13.69 -9.26
CA ASN A 301 -12.67 -13.26 -10.34
C ASN A 301 -12.81 -11.74 -10.37
N ASP A 302 -13.11 -11.20 -11.54
CA ASP A 302 -13.54 -9.81 -11.74
C ASP A 302 -12.72 -8.74 -10.98
N LYS A 303 -11.44 -9.00 -10.70
CA LYS A 303 -10.54 -8.17 -9.86
C LYS A 303 -10.48 -6.70 -10.31
N VAL A 304 -10.68 -6.44 -11.59
CA VAL A 304 -10.72 -5.07 -12.13
C VAL A 304 -11.85 -4.22 -11.53
N LEU A 305 -12.95 -4.84 -11.05
CA LEU A 305 -14.03 -4.13 -10.35
C LEU A 305 -13.55 -3.54 -9.02
N ALA A 306 -12.70 -4.28 -8.30
CA ALA A 306 -12.09 -3.80 -7.06
C ALA A 306 -11.12 -2.63 -7.32
N TYR A 307 -10.30 -2.71 -8.39
CA TYR A 307 -9.46 -1.59 -8.80
C TYR A 307 -10.27 -0.38 -9.24
N ALA A 308 -11.37 -0.58 -9.97
CA ALA A 308 -12.26 0.51 -10.34
C ALA A 308 -12.87 1.20 -9.11
N PHE A 309 -13.20 0.44 -8.08
CA PHE A 309 -13.70 1.00 -6.82
C PHE A 309 -12.64 1.86 -6.13
N ILE A 310 -11.45 1.32 -5.83
CA ILE A 310 -10.42 2.07 -5.08
C ILE A 310 -9.84 3.26 -5.85
N LEU A 311 -9.81 3.22 -7.19
CA LEU A 311 -9.29 4.29 -8.04
C LEU A 311 -10.32 5.39 -8.36
N THR A 312 -11.59 5.20 -7.97
CA THR A 312 -12.63 6.23 -8.15
C THR A 312 -13.08 6.84 -6.83
N HIS A 313 -12.89 6.16 -5.71
CA HIS A 313 -13.29 6.61 -4.37
C HIS A 313 -12.21 7.39 -3.64
N GLU A 314 -12.49 7.77 -2.41
CA GLU A 314 -11.55 8.40 -1.49
C GLU A 314 -10.54 7.37 -0.94
N GLY A 315 -9.47 7.88 -0.34
CA GLY A 315 -8.34 7.08 0.12
C GLY A 315 -7.12 7.21 -0.79
N TYR A 316 -6.01 6.61 -0.39
CA TYR A 316 -4.77 6.55 -1.18
C TYR A 316 -4.62 5.16 -1.79
N PRO A 317 -4.90 4.97 -3.09
CA PRO A 317 -4.88 3.64 -3.70
C PRO A 317 -3.47 3.09 -3.87
N CYS A 318 -3.31 1.80 -3.53
CA CYS A 318 -2.10 1.01 -3.77
C CYS A 318 -2.40 -0.10 -4.77
N VAL A 319 -1.67 -0.13 -5.87
CA VAL A 319 -1.76 -1.14 -6.93
C VAL A 319 -0.68 -2.19 -6.73
N PHE A 320 -1.02 -3.46 -6.92
CA PHE A 320 -0.10 -4.56 -6.76
C PHE A 320 0.66 -4.88 -8.05
N TRP A 321 1.98 -5.15 -7.96
CA TRP A 321 2.86 -5.41 -9.09
C TRP A 321 2.36 -6.50 -10.04
N GLN A 322 1.94 -7.67 -9.49
CA GLN A 322 1.51 -8.78 -10.35
C GLN A 322 0.22 -8.47 -11.11
N ASP A 323 -0.74 -7.78 -10.49
CA ASP A 323 -1.96 -7.37 -11.16
C ASP A 323 -1.65 -6.44 -12.33
N TYR A 324 -0.69 -5.54 -12.12
CA TYR A 324 -0.32 -4.54 -13.12
C TYR A 324 0.55 -5.12 -14.24
N PHE A 325 1.66 -5.80 -13.91
CA PHE A 325 2.66 -6.22 -14.89
C PHE A 325 2.55 -7.67 -15.35
N ASN A 326 2.07 -8.60 -14.49
CA ASN A 326 2.11 -10.03 -14.77
C ASN A 326 0.75 -10.60 -15.22
N TRP A 327 -0.36 -10.01 -14.75
CA TRP A 327 -1.71 -10.53 -15.02
C TRP A 327 -2.52 -9.66 -16.00
N ASP A 328 -1.85 -8.78 -16.72
CA ASP A 328 -2.39 -7.97 -17.83
C ASP A 328 -3.60 -7.09 -17.46
N LEU A 329 -3.73 -6.71 -16.19
CA LEU A 329 -4.81 -5.80 -15.77
C LEU A 329 -4.49 -4.32 -16.07
N ALA A 330 -3.25 -3.98 -16.37
CA ALA A 330 -2.86 -2.63 -16.80
C ALA A 330 -3.59 -2.21 -18.07
N GLN A 331 -3.62 -3.07 -19.09
CA GLN A 331 -4.22 -2.84 -20.41
C GLN A 331 -3.87 -1.47 -21.01
N PRO A 332 -2.59 -1.15 -21.22
CA PRO A 332 -2.17 0.17 -21.68
C PRO A 332 -2.83 0.54 -23.03
N ASN A 333 -3.12 1.82 -23.19
CA ASN A 333 -3.82 2.37 -24.36
C ASN A 333 -5.27 1.88 -24.56
N ASN A 334 -5.89 1.35 -23.53
CA ASN A 334 -7.25 0.84 -23.52
C ASN A 334 -8.03 1.53 -22.38
N GLN A 335 -9.33 1.74 -22.55
CA GLN A 335 -10.21 2.30 -21.50
C GLN A 335 -10.65 1.25 -20.47
N ARG A 336 -10.19 0.01 -20.56
CA ARG A 336 -10.68 -1.13 -19.79
C ARG A 336 -9.82 -1.54 -18.59
N GLY A 337 -8.57 -1.07 -18.53
CA GLY A 337 -7.59 -1.54 -17.54
C GLY A 337 -7.28 -0.54 -16.45
N ILE A 338 -6.31 -0.92 -15.60
CA ILE A 338 -5.85 -0.09 -14.48
C ILE A 338 -5.26 1.23 -14.97
N ASP A 339 -4.59 1.28 -16.14
CA ASP A 339 -4.05 2.52 -16.71
C ASP A 339 -5.12 3.60 -16.92
N ALA A 340 -6.28 3.21 -17.45
CA ALA A 340 -7.38 4.15 -17.64
C ALA A 340 -7.93 4.64 -16.30
N LEU A 341 -8.01 3.75 -15.31
CA LEU A 341 -8.49 4.08 -13.97
C LEU A 341 -7.52 5.00 -13.22
N ILE A 342 -6.21 4.80 -13.36
CA ILE A 342 -5.19 5.72 -12.80
C ILE A 342 -5.32 7.10 -13.42
N LYS A 343 -5.48 7.21 -14.75
CA LYS A 343 -5.68 8.50 -15.41
C LYS A 343 -6.94 9.21 -14.91
N VAL A 344 -8.03 8.47 -14.76
CA VAL A 344 -9.28 9.02 -14.17
C VAL A 344 -9.05 9.47 -12.73
N HIS A 345 -8.31 8.67 -11.93
CA HIS A 345 -7.96 9.04 -10.56
C HIS A 345 -7.22 10.38 -10.51
N GLU A 346 -6.14 10.50 -11.27
CA GLU A 346 -5.27 11.69 -11.27
C GLU A 346 -5.93 12.93 -11.88
N GLN A 347 -6.88 12.78 -12.79
CA GLN A 347 -7.48 13.91 -13.50
C GLN A 347 -8.85 14.33 -12.95
N ASN A 348 -9.60 13.39 -12.36
CA ASN A 348 -11.01 13.62 -12.07
C ASN A 348 -11.42 13.28 -10.63
N ALA A 349 -10.73 12.34 -9.93
CA ALA A 349 -11.21 11.82 -8.65
C ALA A 349 -10.90 12.75 -7.47
N GLY A 350 -11.41 13.96 -7.45
CA GLY A 350 -11.28 14.94 -6.36
C GLY A 350 -12.57 15.20 -5.60
N GLY A 351 -12.44 15.82 -4.44
CA GLY A 351 -13.56 16.17 -3.57
C GLY A 351 -14.22 14.97 -2.86
N PRO A 352 -15.30 15.19 -2.12
CA PRO A 352 -15.98 14.13 -1.38
C PRO A 352 -16.82 13.21 -2.30
N THR A 353 -16.98 11.96 -1.87
CA THR A 353 -17.86 10.97 -2.49
C THR A 353 -19.31 11.17 -2.05
N GLN A 354 -20.23 11.18 -3.01
CA GLN A 354 -21.66 11.17 -2.78
C GLN A 354 -22.30 9.97 -3.47
N VAL A 355 -22.92 9.07 -2.71
CA VAL A 355 -23.70 7.96 -3.27
C VAL A 355 -25.03 8.52 -3.78
N LEU A 356 -25.28 8.35 -5.08
CA LEU A 356 -26.49 8.84 -5.75
C LEU A 356 -27.58 7.78 -5.80
N TYR A 357 -27.20 6.51 -5.91
CA TYR A 357 -28.13 5.39 -5.97
C TYR A 357 -27.46 4.10 -5.55
N VAL A 358 -28.15 3.26 -4.80
CA VAL A 358 -27.66 1.91 -4.48
C VAL A 358 -28.84 0.93 -4.27
N ASN A 359 -28.69 -0.25 -4.85
CA ASN A 359 -29.49 -1.44 -4.54
C ASN A 359 -28.58 -2.67 -4.60
N ASP A 360 -29.16 -3.88 -4.59
CA ASP A 360 -28.36 -5.11 -4.57
C ASP A 360 -27.50 -5.28 -5.84
N ASP A 361 -27.93 -4.72 -6.98
CA ASP A 361 -27.32 -4.98 -8.29
C ASP A 361 -26.72 -3.74 -8.96
N LEU A 362 -26.96 -2.55 -8.44
CA LEU A 362 -26.48 -1.29 -9.03
C LEU A 362 -26.03 -0.34 -7.93
N TYR A 363 -24.83 0.20 -8.12
CA TYR A 363 -24.25 1.25 -7.29
C TYR A 363 -23.83 2.42 -8.17
N VAL A 364 -24.23 3.63 -7.80
CA VAL A 364 -23.86 4.85 -8.52
C VAL A 364 -23.42 5.89 -7.51
N MET A 365 -22.22 6.40 -7.69
CA MET A 365 -21.71 7.53 -6.91
C MET A 365 -21.11 8.60 -7.79
N GLN A 366 -21.00 9.82 -7.26
CA GLN A 366 -20.19 10.87 -7.86
C GLN A 366 -19.09 11.35 -6.90
N ARG A 367 -17.93 11.69 -7.45
CA ARG A 367 -16.96 12.56 -6.79
C ARG A 367 -17.31 13.99 -7.13
N LEU A 368 -17.38 14.86 -6.12
CA LEU A 368 -17.83 16.23 -6.34
C LEU A 368 -16.79 17.12 -7.04
N GLY A 369 -15.55 16.62 -7.21
CA GLY A 369 -14.45 17.42 -7.69
C GLY A 369 -13.95 18.43 -6.64
N ASP A 370 -12.85 19.08 -6.97
CA ASP A 370 -12.22 20.16 -6.22
C ASP A 370 -11.63 21.19 -7.19
N GLY A 371 -10.72 22.04 -6.73
CA GLY A 371 -10.11 23.07 -7.59
C GLY A 371 -9.27 22.50 -8.75
N ASP A 372 -8.74 21.29 -8.58
CA ASP A 372 -7.81 20.65 -9.53
C ASP A 372 -8.46 19.51 -10.32
N HIS A 373 -9.57 18.94 -9.84
CA HIS A 373 -10.23 17.76 -10.39
C HIS A 373 -11.69 18.06 -10.76
N SER A 374 -12.10 17.66 -11.95
CA SER A 374 -13.47 17.92 -12.45
C SER A 374 -14.57 17.18 -11.69
N GLY A 375 -14.24 16.10 -10.98
CA GLY A 375 -15.19 15.12 -10.49
C GLY A 375 -15.50 14.04 -11.54
N LEU A 376 -16.20 13.00 -11.11
CA LEU A 376 -16.60 11.86 -11.94
C LEU A 376 -17.90 11.24 -11.44
N ILE A 377 -18.52 10.38 -12.27
CA ILE A 377 -19.56 9.45 -11.84
C ILE A 377 -19.09 8.02 -12.09
N PHE A 378 -19.18 7.19 -11.07
CA PHE A 378 -18.89 5.77 -11.15
C PHE A 378 -20.21 4.97 -11.08
N VAL A 379 -20.41 4.09 -12.05
CA VAL A 379 -21.55 3.18 -12.13
C VAL A 379 -21.03 1.76 -12.08
N LEU A 380 -21.43 0.98 -11.08
CA LEU A 380 -21.08 -0.42 -10.91
C LEU A 380 -22.32 -1.31 -11.04
N ASN A 381 -22.22 -2.33 -11.87
CA ASN A 381 -23.31 -3.23 -12.21
C ASN A 381 -22.97 -4.69 -11.86
N ASN A 382 -23.77 -5.30 -11.01
CA ASN A 382 -23.59 -6.69 -10.57
C ASN A 382 -24.41 -7.71 -11.39
N ARG A 383 -25.27 -7.24 -12.34
CA ARG A 383 -26.09 -8.10 -13.21
C ARG A 383 -25.33 -8.62 -14.41
N GLY A 384 -25.78 -9.75 -14.95
CA GLY A 384 -25.30 -10.32 -16.21
C GLY A 384 -25.84 -9.61 -17.48
N THR A 385 -26.54 -8.50 -17.34
CA THR A 385 -27.08 -7.65 -18.42
C THR A 385 -26.74 -6.19 -18.13
N TRP A 386 -26.80 -5.32 -19.14
CA TRP A 386 -26.69 -3.89 -18.92
C TRP A 386 -27.67 -3.42 -17.85
N ASN A 387 -27.21 -2.56 -16.95
CA ASN A 387 -28.00 -2.01 -15.88
C ASN A 387 -27.68 -0.54 -15.65
N GLY A 388 -28.65 0.25 -15.33
CA GLY A 388 -28.50 1.68 -15.13
C GLY A 388 -29.76 2.31 -14.53
N THR A 389 -29.69 3.59 -14.23
CA THR A 389 -30.81 4.33 -13.66
C THR A 389 -30.70 5.82 -13.92
N TRP A 390 -31.82 6.51 -13.74
CA TRP A 390 -31.84 7.97 -13.70
C TRP A 390 -31.28 8.46 -12.38
N ILE A 391 -30.37 9.43 -12.46
CA ILE A 391 -29.75 10.09 -11.31
C ILE A 391 -29.73 11.59 -11.51
N GLN A 392 -29.70 12.34 -10.41
CA GLN A 392 -29.43 13.76 -10.42
C GLN A 392 -27.95 13.99 -10.05
N THR A 393 -27.22 14.68 -10.92
CA THR A 393 -25.78 14.94 -10.75
C THR A 393 -25.54 16.38 -10.27
N ARG A 394 -24.28 16.76 -10.10
CA ARG A 394 -23.92 18.17 -9.84
C ARG A 394 -23.86 19.05 -11.11
N TRP A 395 -23.91 18.44 -12.29
CA TRP A 395 -23.75 19.15 -13.57
C TRP A 395 -25.09 19.29 -14.29
N ASP A 396 -25.37 20.47 -14.80
CA ASP A 396 -26.50 20.76 -15.68
C ASP A 396 -26.02 20.99 -17.11
N ASN A 397 -26.82 20.66 -18.10
CA ASN A 397 -26.55 20.83 -19.54
C ASN A 397 -25.11 20.42 -19.96
N THR A 398 -24.56 19.39 -19.30
CA THR A 398 -23.18 18.96 -19.46
C THR A 398 -23.11 17.62 -20.18
N ARG A 399 -22.19 17.51 -21.15
CA ARG A 399 -21.83 16.23 -21.77
C ARG A 399 -20.96 15.43 -20.83
N LEU A 400 -21.36 14.19 -20.55
CA LEU A 400 -20.58 13.21 -19.81
C LEU A 400 -20.13 12.11 -20.77
N VAL A 401 -18.82 11.82 -20.75
CA VAL A 401 -18.19 10.82 -21.63
C VAL A 401 -17.62 9.67 -20.79
N PRO A 402 -17.69 8.41 -21.27
CA PRO A 402 -17.07 7.29 -20.59
C PRO A 402 -15.54 7.36 -20.73
N ALA A 403 -14.84 7.61 -19.60
CA ALA A 403 -13.38 7.70 -19.53
C ALA A 403 -12.72 6.33 -19.27
N ALA A 404 -13.37 5.49 -18.45
CA ALA A 404 -12.95 4.12 -18.19
C ALA A 404 -14.17 3.21 -18.03
N TRP A 405 -14.08 1.98 -18.53
CA TRP A 405 -15.18 1.01 -18.41
C TRP A 405 -14.69 -0.43 -18.59
N HIS A 406 -15.45 -1.37 -18.04
CA HIS A 406 -15.21 -2.80 -18.22
C HIS A 406 -16.51 -3.55 -18.09
N GLY A 407 -16.68 -4.62 -18.86
CA GLY A 407 -17.77 -5.58 -18.76
C GLY A 407 -17.26 -6.98 -19.00
N ARG A 408 -17.98 -7.96 -18.47
CA ARG A 408 -17.61 -9.38 -18.57
C ARG A 408 -17.58 -9.88 -20.02
N ASP A 409 -18.37 -9.27 -20.87
CA ASP A 409 -18.42 -9.56 -22.31
C ASP A 409 -18.21 -8.28 -23.14
N ASP A 410 -18.02 -8.45 -24.45
CA ASP A 410 -17.86 -7.35 -25.40
C ASP A 410 -19.22 -6.80 -25.89
N SER A 411 -20.25 -6.80 -25.05
CA SER A 411 -21.62 -6.44 -25.41
C SER A 411 -21.84 -4.97 -25.75
N GLY A 412 -20.80 -4.17 -25.82
CA GLY A 412 -20.87 -2.77 -26.26
C GLY A 412 -20.03 -1.82 -25.38
N VAL A 413 -19.99 -0.58 -25.81
CA VAL A 413 -19.30 0.53 -25.15
C VAL A 413 -20.33 1.44 -24.50
N PRO A 414 -20.12 1.96 -23.27
CA PRO A 414 -20.98 3.00 -22.71
C PRO A 414 -21.02 4.23 -23.64
N GLU A 415 -22.20 4.83 -23.77
CA GLU A 415 -22.41 5.97 -24.68
C GLU A 415 -22.23 7.30 -23.95
N ASP A 416 -21.79 8.31 -24.70
CA ASP A 416 -21.83 9.70 -24.26
C ASP A 416 -23.28 10.12 -23.99
N LYS A 417 -23.50 10.88 -22.93
CA LYS A 417 -24.81 11.38 -22.57
C LYS A 417 -24.79 12.82 -22.08
N TRP A 418 -25.93 13.49 -22.12
CA TRP A 418 -26.08 14.85 -21.64
C TRP A 418 -26.99 14.91 -20.44
N THR A 419 -26.58 15.64 -19.41
CA THR A 419 -27.49 16.04 -18.34
C THR A 419 -28.46 17.08 -18.89
N ASN A 420 -29.69 17.05 -18.39
CA ASN A 420 -30.67 18.08 -18.72
C ASN A 420 -30.46 19.36 -17.85
N GLU A 421 -31.31 20.38 -18.08
CA GLU A 421 -31.28 21.64 -17.32
C GLU A 421 -31.51 21.50 -15.81
N SER A 422 -32.07 20.39 -15.37
CA SER A 422 -32.26 20.04 -13.96
C SER A 422 -31.25 19.02 -13.45
N SER A 423 -30.14 18.82 -14.16
CA SER A 423 -29.02 17.93 -13.82
C SER A 423 -29.35 16.43 -13.82
N TRP A 424 -30.46 16.02 -14.45
CA TRP A 424 -30.82 14.59 -14.56
C TRP A 424 -30.21 13.93 -15.79
N ILE A 425 -29.80 12.67 -15.62
CA ILE A 425 -29.23 11.82 -16.66
C ILE A 425 -29.50 10.35 -16.34
N ASP A 426 -29.66 9.50 -17.37
CA ASP A 426 -29.66 8.04 -17.22
C ASP A 426 -28.27 7.49 -17.57
N LEU A 427 -27.59 6.86 -16.64
CA LEU A 427 -26.27 6.25 -16.84
C LEU A 427 -26.32 4.74 -16.67
N TRP A 428 -25.55 4.04 -17.48
CA TRP A 428 -25.54 2.59 -17.59
C TRP A 428 -24.13 2.04 -17.50
N ALA A 429 -24.00 0.84 -16.91
CA ALA A 429 -22.77 0.05 -16.90
C ALA A 429 -22.99 -1.30 -17.62
N PRO A 430 -21.92 -1.84 -18.26
CA PRO A 430 -21.96 -3.15 -18.90
C PRO A 430 -22.28 -4.29 -17.95
N PRO A 431 -22.62 -5.49 -18.49
CA PRO A 431 -22.85 -6.69 -17.68
C PRO A 431 -21.67 -7.04 -16.77
N ARG A 432 -21.93 -7.25 -15.48
CA ARG A 432 -20.93 -7.55 -14.45
C ARG A 432 -19.69 -6.67 -14.64
N GLY A 433 -19.90 -5.34 -14.59
CA GLY A 433 -18.89 -4.39 -14.98
C GLY A 433 -19.10 -3.01 -14.37
N TYR A 434 -18.34 -2.06 -14.86
CA TYR A 434 -18.44 -0.66 -14.45
C TYR A 434 -18.33 0.30 -15.65
N ALA A 435 -18.75 1.53 -15.41
CA ALA A 435 -18.45 2.67 -16.27
C ALA A 435 -18.11 3.89 -15.42
N VAL A 436 -17.09 4.63 -15.81
CA VAL A 436 -16.71 5.91 -15.20
C VAL A 436 -16.98 7.01 -16.22
N TYR A 437 -17.82 7.95 -15.86
CA TYR A 437 -18.19 9.10 -16.69
C TYR A 437 -17.53 10.37 -16.12
N VAL A 438 -17.01 11.19 -17.01
CA VAL A 438 -16.41 12.49 -16.67
C VAL A 438 -16.99 13.59 -17.57
N PRO A 439 -17.00 14.86 -17.13
CA PRO A 439 -17.31 15.99 -18.00
C PRO A 439 -16.35 16.05 -19.21
N ALA A 440 -16.91 16.28 -20.42
CA ALA A 440 -16.15 16.35 -21.68
C ALA A 440 -15.40 17.68 -21.84
#